data_c0d7e45910fff5a6652c11a4716b3643
#
_entry.id   c0d7e45910fff5a6652c11a4716b3643
#
_cell.length_a   1.000
_cell.length_b   1.000
_cell.length_c   1.000
_cell.angle_alpha   90.00
_cell.angle_beta   90.00
_cell.angle_gamma   90.00
#
_symmetry.space_group_name_H-M   'P 1'
#
loop_
_entity.id
_entity.type
_entity.pdbx_description
1 polymer ?
#
loop_
_entity_poly.entity_id
_entity_poly.type
_entity_poly.pdbx_seq_one_letter_code
_entity_poly.pdbx_strand_id
1 'polypeptide(L)'
;NLAAQTSVDFGLVIRTPMIEMTTIGAGGGSIAWVDRGGLLQIGPESAGADPGPVCYRLGNDRPTVTDANLVLGRINGERPIGGGIERLDVKAAQVAIETHIGAPLDLGVMAAAEAIIRVANSRMAGAIRLVSVERGHNPSDFAAMPFGGGGGLHAGALIKDVGLKCALVPRYPGVNSALGCTIADMRYDFV
;
A
#
# COMPACT_ATOMS: atom_id res chain seq x y z
N ASN A 1 -5.87 -7.16 18.81
CA ASN A 1 -5.57 -6.76 20.19
C ASN A 1 -5.87 -5.28 20.36
N LEU A 2 -6.46 -4.94 21.50
CA LEU A 2 -6.58 -3.56 21.94
C LEU A 2 -5.34 -3.25 22.79
N ALA A 3 -4.57 -2.25 22.41
CA ALA A 3 -3.49 -1.75 23.26
C ALA A 3 -4.09 -1.02 24.45
N ALA A 4 -3.60 -1.25 25.66
CA ALA A 4 -4.05 -0.56 26.86
C ALA A 4 -3.61 0.93 26.89
N GLN A 5 -2.59 1.25 26.12
CA GLN A 5 -2.07 2.59 25.90
C GLN A 5 -1.37 2.68 24.56
N THR A 6 -1.38 3.85 23.95
CA THR A 6 -0.59 4.13 22.75
C THR A 6 0.23 5.40 22.95
N SER A 7 1.36 5.46 22.26
CA SER A 7 2.15 6.68 22.19
C SER A 7 1.85 7.37 20.85
N VAL A 8 1.45 8.60 20.88
CA VAL A 8 1.33 9.47 19.70
C VAL A 8 2.61 10.30 19.54
N ASP A 9 2.73 11.01 18.43
CA ASP A 9 3.87 11.88 18.15
C ASP A 9 4.20 12.77 19.36
N PHE A 10 5.49 13.03 19.54
CA PHE A 10 6.05 13.76 20.69
C PHE A 10 6.04 13.00 22.04
N GLY A 11 5.82 11.69 22.04
CA GLY A 11 5.88 10.88 23.28
C GLY A 11 4.69 11.03 24.22
N LEU A 12 3.61 11.66 23.79
CA LEU A 12 2.36 11.72 24.54
C LEU A 12 1.75 10.31 24.65
N VAL A 13 1.55 9.85 25.87
CA VAL A 13 0.92 8.56 26.16
C VAL A 13 -0.57 8.75 26.37
N ILE A 14 -1.37 8.15 25.50
CA ILE A 14 -2.83 8.10 25.63
C ILE A 14 -3.21 6.76 26.25
N ARG A 15 -3.87 6.79 27.40
CA ARG A 15 -4.30 5.60 28.15
C ARG A 15 -5.76 5.26 27.87
N THR A 16 -6.07 5.04 26.59
CA THR A 16 -7.40 4.55 26.19
C THR A 16 -7.21 3.26 25.40
N PRO A 17 -8.13 2.29 25.50
CA PRO A 17 -8.07 1.11 24.65
C PRO A 17 -8.16 1.52 23.17
N MET A 18 -7.10 1.28 22.41
CA MET A 18 -7.02 1.64 20.99
C MET A 18 -6.70 0.42 20.16
N ILE A 19 -7.18 0.42 18.93
CA ILE A 19 -6.74 -0.57 17.94
C ILE A 19 -5.26 -0.28 17.64
N GLU A 20 -4.43 -1.30 17.76
CA GLU A 20 -3.03 -1.20 17.46
C GLU A 20 -2.82 -1.02 15.95
N MET A 21 -2.24 0.10 15.57
CA MET A 21 -1.95 0.45 14.17
C MET A 21 -0.47 0.74 13.99
N THR A 22 0.08 0.25 12.88
CA THR A 22 1.41 0.63 12.40
C THR A 22 1.25 1.20 11.01
N THR A 23 1.62 2.46 10.84
CA THR A 23 1.59 3.13 9.54
C THR A 23 2.93 3.01 8.86
N ILE A 24 2.92 2.61 7.59
CA ILE A 24 4.11 2.55 6.74
C ILE A 24 3.86 3.38 5.48
N GLY A 25 4.88 4.07 5.00
CA GLY A 25 4.80 4.83 3.75
C GLY A 25 4.86 3.92 2.51
N ALA A 26 4.00 2.89 2.44
CA ALA A 26 3.92 1.98 1.31
C ALA A 26 2.45 1.68 0.97
N GLY A 27 1.97 2.24 -0.11
CA GLY A 27 0.61 2.09 -0.61
C GLY A 27 0.54 2.42 -2.10
N GLY A 28 -0.66 2.43 -2.69
CA GLY A 28 -0.84 2.66 -4.13
C GLY A 28 -0.26 3.98 -4.63
N GLY A 29 -0.42 5.07 -3.86
CA GLY A 29 0.12 6.39 -4.19
C GLY A 29 1.59 6.60 -3.83
N SER A 30 2.26 5.64 -3.19
CA SER A 30 3.67 5.77 -2.82
C SER A 30 4.56 5.90 -4.05
N ILE A 31 5.39 6.94 -4.06
CA ILE A 31 6.28 7.26 -5.17
C ILE A 31 7.48 6.32 -5.16
N ALA A 32 7.81 5.79 -6.34
CA ALA A 32 9.02 5.01 -6.57
C ALA A 32 10.15 5.93 -7.06
N TRP A 33 11.35 5.75 -6.53
CA TRP A 33 12.53 6.55 -6.88
C TRP A 33 13.82 5.77 -6.63
N VAL A 34 14.89 6.18 -7.28
CA VAL A 34 16.22 5.58 -7.10
C VAL A 34 17.07 6.54 -6.27
N ASP A 35 17.63 6.03 -5.18
CA ASP A 35 18.46 6.83 -4.30
C ASP A 35 19.88 7.06 -4.88
N ARG A 36 20.68 7.88 -4.18
CA ARG A 36 22.05 8.22 -4.61
C ARG A 36 22.99 7.01 -4.66
N GLY A 37 22.63 5.93 -3.97
CA GLY A 37 23.36 4.67 -3.97
C GLY A 37 22.93 3.71 -5.10
N GLY A 38 21.97 4.11 -5.95
CA GLY A 38 21.42 3.26 -7.02
C GLY A 38 20.42 2.23 -6.51
N LEU A 39 19.81 2.40 -5.32
CA LEU A 39 18.83 1.48 -4.79
C LEU A 39 17.41 2.00 -5.01
N LEU A 40 16.53 1.12 -5.47
CA LEU A 40 15.12 1.41 -5.63
C LEU A 40 14.44 1.59 -4.28
N GLN A 41 13.75 2.70 -4.10
CA GLN A 41 12.99 3.06 -2.92
C GLN A 41 11.51 3.26 -3.25
N ILE A 42 10.64 2.99 -2.27
CA ILE A 42 9.19 3.25 -2.36
C ILE A 42 8.80 4.14 -1.19
N GLY A 43 8.18 5.28 -1.47
CA GLY A 43 7.87 6.27 -0.42
C GLY A 43 9.11 6.81 0.31
N PRO A 44 8.97 7.46 1.46
CA PRO A 44 7.73 7.70 2.21
C PRO A 44 6.77 8.68 1.53
N GLU A 45 7.24 9.43 0.54
CA GLU A 45 6.42 10.38 -0.19
C GLU A 45 5.32 9.69 -1.00
N SER A 46 4.13 10.28 -1.00
CA SER A 46 2.97 9.80 -1.73
C SER A 46 2.46 10.89 -2.67
N ALA A 47 2.05 10.51 -3.86
CA ALA A 47 1.36 11.41 -4.79
C ALA A 47 -0.05 11.78 -4.33
N GLY A 48 -0.55 11.15 -3.26
CA GLY A 48 -1.89 11.41 -2.75
C GLY A 48 -3.01 11.04 -3.72
N ALA A 49 -4.12 11.74 -3.59
CA ALA A 49 -5.24 11.66 -4.52
C ALA A 49 -5.16 12.75 -5.60
N ASP A 50 -4.52 13.86 -5.29
CA ASP A 50 -4.23 15.01 -6.14
C ASP A 50 -2.75 15.40 -5.92
N PRO A 51 -1.93 15.38 -6.99
CA PRO A 51 -2.20 14.98 -8.37
C PRO A 51 -2.39 13.46 -8.58
N GLY A 52 -2.11 12.61 -7.59
CA GLY A 52 -2.26 11.17 -7.67
C GLY A 52 -1.23 10.48 -8.56
N PRO A 53 -1.43 9.18 -8.91
CA PRO A 53 -0.61 8.43 -9.84
C PRO A 53 -0.46 9.10 -11.22
N VAL A 54 0.65 8.85 -11.91
CA VAL A 54 0.91 9.39 -13.26
C VAL A 54 -0.20 9.04 -14.24
N CYS A 55 -0.71 7.81 -14.15
CA CYS A 55 -1.78 7.31 -15.02
C CYS A 55 -3.11 8.06 -14.88
N TYR A 56 -3.29 8.90 -13.85
CA TYR A 56 -4.48 9.74 -13.69
C TYR A 56 -4.42 11.02 -14.52
N ARG A 57 -3.23 11.41 -15.00
CA ARG A 57 -2.99 12.61 -15.81
C ARG A 57 -3.38 13.94 -15.15
N LEU A 58 -3.19 14.01 -13.86
CA LEU A 58 -3.48 15.21 -13.06
C LEU A 58 -2.22 16.02 -12.70
N GLY A 59 -1.11 15.81 -13.44
CA GLY A 59 0.11 16.62 -13.32
C GLY A 59 1.27 15.98 -12.55
N ASN A 60 1.14 14.75 -12.04
CA ASN A 60 2.25 14.01 -11.50
C ASN A 60 3.09 13.36 -12.62
N ASP A 61 4.41 13.43 -12.50
CA ASP A 61 5.39 12.83 -13.41
C ASP A 61 6.20 11.70 -12.79
N ARG A 62 6.11 11.51 -11.46
CA ARG A 62 6.86 10.49 -10.73
C ARG A 62 6.04 9.21 -10.56
N PRO A 63 6.60 8.03 -10.96
CA PRO A 63 5.85 6.79 -10.95
C PRO A 63 5.50 6.34 -9.53
N THR A 64 4.32 5.73 -9.40
CA THR A 64 3.81 5.20 -8.14
C THR A 64 3.62 3.69 -8.20
N VAL A 65 3.32 3.07 -7.06
CA VAL A 65 2.93 1.64 -6.98
C VAL A 65 1.68 1.35 -7.83
N THR A 66 0.75 2.30 -7.93
CA THR A 66 -0.43 2.17 -8.81
C THR A 66 -0.03 2.12 -10.29
N ASP A 67 0.89 2.98 -10.73
CA ASP A 67 1.40 2.98 -12.09
C ASP A 67 2.06 1.64 -12.45
N ALA A 68 2.86 1.09 -11.53
CA ALA A 68 3.49 -0.21 -11.70
C ALA A 68 2.45 -1.35 -11.81
N ASN A 69 1.43 -1.36 -10.97
CA ASN A 69 0.34 -2.35 -11.06
C ASN A 69 -0.45 -2.22 -12.37
N LEU A 70 -0.65 -1.00 -12.87
CA LEU A 70 -1.31 -0.75 -14.15
C LEU A 70 -0.47 -1.30 -15.32
N VAL A 71 0.83 -0.98 -15.37
CA VAL A 71 1.75 -1.45 -16.40
C VAL A 71 1.85 -2.97 -16.43
N LEU A 72 1.81 -3.62 -15.26
CA LEU A 72 1.79 -5.08 -15.11
C LEU A 72 0.42 -5.72 -15.43
N GLY A 73 -0.59 -4.93 -15.84
CA GLY A 73 -1.92 -5.43 -16.19
C GLY A 73 -2.76 -5.92 -15.00
N ARG A 74 -2.38 -5.59 -13.76
CA ARG A 74 -3.11 -5.94 -12.55
C ARG A 74 -4.31 -5.03 -12.28
N ILE A 75 -4.33 -3.85 -12.90
CA ILE A 75 -5.41 -2.89 -12.89
C ILE A 75 -5.93 -2.74 -14.32
N ASN A 76 -7.24 -2.78 -14.50
CA ASN A 76 -7.86 -2.55 -15.80
C ASN A 76 -7.87 -1.05 -16.10
N GLY A 77 -7.04 -0.62 -17.06
CA GLY A 77 -6.94 0.78 -17.45
C GLY A 77 -8.17 1.33 -18.18
N GLU A 78 -8.93 0.46 -18.88
CA GLU A 78 -10.12 0.84 -19.63
C GLU A 78 -11.36 0.98 -18.74
N ARG A 79 -11.36 0.37 -17.55
CA ARG A 79 -12.47 0.39 -16.60
C ARG A 79 -11.93 0.53 -15.18
N PRO A 80 -11.38 1.71 -14.82
CA PRO A 80 -10.89 1.92 -13.48
C PRO A 80 -12.02 1.85 -12.45
N ILE A 81 -11.70 1.34 -11.26
CA ILE A 81 -12.65 1.21 -10.17
C ILE A 81 -12.66 2.51 -9.36
N GLY A 82 -13.77 3.23 -9.39
CA GLY A 82 -14.00 4.43 -8.57
C GLY A 82 -13.59 5.75 -9.23
N GLY A 83 -14.07 6.85 -8.67
CA GLY A 83 -13.58 8.20 -8.78
C GLY A 83 -13.61 8.85 -10.13
N GLY A 84 -14.50 9.17 -10.87
CA GLY A 84 -14.57 10.15 -11.98
C GLY A 84 -13.50 10.08 -13.10
N ILE A 85 -12.60 9.09 -13.04
CA ILE A 85 -11.59 8.85 -14.07
C ILE A 85 -12.13 7.79 -15.02
N GLU A 86 -12.36 8.17 -16.27
CA GLU A 86 -12.93 7.28 -17.28
C GLU A 86 -11.92 6.24 -17.78
N ARG A 87 -10.63 6.61 -17.84
CA ARG A 87 -9.57 5.77 -18.37
C ARG A 87 -8.22 6.12 -17.73
N LEU A 88 -7.40 5.11 -17.47
CA LEU A 88 -6.03 5.28 -16.99
C LEU A 88 -5.03 5.29 -18.16
N ASP A 89 -4.04 6.17 -18.11
CA ASP A 89 -3.02 6.27 -19.15
C ASP A 89 -1.86 5.32 -18.89
N VAL A 90 -1.93 4.15 -19.51
CA VAL A 90 -0.87 3.12 -19.41
C VAL A 90 0.45 3.64 -20.01
N LYS A 91 0.39 4.42 -21.13
CA LYS A 91 1.60 4.92 -21.79
C LYS A 91 2.33 5.94 -20.91
N ALA A 92 1.58 6.85 -20.29
CA ALA A 92 2.19 7.80 -19.35
C ALA A 92 2.87 7.09 -18.18
N ALA A 93 2.23 6.07 -17.60
CA ALA A 93 2.83 5.24 -16.55
C ALA A 93 4.09 4.52 -17.03
N GLN A 94 4.08 3.94 -18.24
CA GLN A 94 5.26 3.29 -18.82
C GLN A 94 6.43 4.26 -18.99
N VAL A 95 6.19 5.45 -19.56
CA VAL A 95 7.22 6.48 -19.75
C VAL A 95 7.80 6.92 -18.40
N ALA A 96 6.96 7.17 -17.41
CA ALA A 96 7.44 7.57 -16.09
C ALA A 96 8.29 6.48 -15.41
N ILE A 97 7.87 5.22 -15.47
CA ILE A 97 8.63 4.09 -14.93
C ILE A 97 9.97 3.93 -15.67
N GLU A 98 9.96 4.02 -16.99
CA GLU A 98 11.19 3.93 -17.79
C GLU A 98 12.16 5.05 -17.42
N THR A 99 11.67 6.30 -17.38
CA THR A 99 12.52 7.48 -17.13
C THR A 99 13.11 7.49 -15.72
N HIS A 100 12.30 7.22 -14.71
CA HIS A 100 12.70 7.40 -13.30
C HIS A 100 13.30 6.15 -12.66
N ILE A 101 13.01 4.96 -13.20
CA ILE A 101 13.42 3.69 -12.62
C ILE A 101 14.18 2.83 -13.63
N GLY A 102 13.62 2.62 -14.82
CA GLY A 102 14.20 1.76 -15.84
C GLY A 102 15.58 2.21 -16.26
N ALA A 103 15.70 3.44 -16.76
CA ALA A 103 16.97 4.00 -17.22
C ALA A 103 18.04 4.07 -16.12
N PRO A 104 17.76 4.57 -14.88
CA PRO A 104 18.74 4.58 -13.81
C PRO A 104 19.24 3.20 -13.35
N LEU A 105 18.43 2.15 -13.50
CA LEU A 105 18.76 0.80 -13.03
C LEU A 105 19.10 -0.16 -14.16
N ASP A 106 19.16 0.32 -15.40
CA ASP A 106 19.37 -0.50 -16.61
C ASP A 106 18.37 -1.67 -16.71
N LEU A 107 17.08 -1.36 -16.47
CA LEU A 107 15.97 -2.30 -16.51
C LEU A 107 14.97 -1.89 -17.58
N GLY A 108 14.45 -2.86 -18.33
CA GLY A 108 13.27 -2.61 -19.17
C GLY A 108 12.02 -2.28 -18.32
N VAL A 109 11.05 -1.57 -18.91
CA VAL A 109 9.88 -1.05 -18.20
C VAL A 109 9.10 -2.09 -17.40
N MET A 110 8.95 -3.31 -17.93
CA MET A 110 8.25 -4.39 -17.21
C MET A 110 9.03 -4.86 -15.98
N ALA A 111 10.35 -5.04 -16.12
CA ALA A 111 11.22 -5.44 -15.01
C ALA A 111 11.30 -4.34 -13.94
N ALA A 112 11.33 -3.08 -14.36
CA ALA A 112 11.27 -1.93 -13.45
C ALA A 112 9.93 -1.89 -12.68
N ALA A 113 8.80 -2.11 -13.36
CA ALA A 113 7.49 -2.19 -12.71
C ALA A 113 7.42 -3.36 -11.71
N GLU A 114 7.94 -4.54 -12.06
CA GLU A 114 8.02 -5.67 -11.14
C GLU A 114 8.92 -5.38 -9.93
N ALA A 115 10.05 -4.69 -10.13
CA ALA A 115 10.94 -4.29 -9.05
C ALA A 115 10.23 -3.34 -8.08
N ILE A 116 9.47 -2.35 -8.57
CA ILE A 116 8.64 -1.46 -7.75
C ILE A 116 7.69 -2.27 -6.84
N ILE A 117 6.95 -3.20 -7.43
CA ILE A 117 6.00 -4.02 -6.66
C ILE A 117 6.71 -4.93 -5.66
N ARG A 118 7.86 -5.48 -6.01
CA ARG A 118 8.64 -6.33 -5.12
C ARG A 118 9.15 -5.57 -3.90
N VAL A 119 9.67 -4.36 -4.09
CA VAL A 119 10.11 -3.50 -2.99
C VAL A 119 8.93 -3.07 -2.11
N ALA A 120 7.79 -2.70 -2.71
CA ALA A 120 6.58 -2.37 -1.97
C ALA A 120 6.10 -3.55 -1.09
N ASN A 121 6.02 -4.76 -1.67
CA ASN A 121 5.63 -5.96 -0.94
C ASN A 121 6.60 -6.30 0.20
N SER A 122 7.91 -6.17 -0.03
CA SER A 122 8.92 -6.40 0.99
C SER A 122 8.76 -5.46 2.19
N ARG A 123 8.47 -4.18 1.94
CA ARG A 123 8.18 -3.21 3.01
C ARG A 123 6.91 -3.55 3.79
N MET A 124 5.84 -3.92 3.08
CA MET A 124 4.59 -4.36 3.71
C MET A 124 4.78 -5.63 4.53
N ALA A 125 5.51 -6.61 4.00
CA ALA A 125 5.85 -7.84 4.70
C ALA A 125 6.67 -7.58 5.97
N GLY A 126 7.63 -6.65 5.90
CA GLY A 126 8.41 -6.20 7.06
C GLY A 126 7.50 -5.63 8.15
N ALA A 127 6.55 -4.76 7.79
CA ALA A 127 5.61 -4.19 8.76
C ALA A 127 4.71 -5.26 9.41
N ILE A 128 4.26 -6.25 8.64
CA ILE A 128 3.47 -7.36 9.20
C ILE A 128 4.32 -8.16 10.20
N ARG A 129 5.62 -8.39 9.91
CA ARG A 129 6.52 -9.09 10.84
C ARG A 129 6.73 -8.30 12.13
N LEU A 130 6.83 -6.98 12.08
CA LEU A 130 6.93 -6.11 13.27
C LEU A 130 5.75 -6.31 14.24
N VAL A 131 4.55 -6.45 13.72
CA VAL A 131 3.33 -6.61 14.54
C VAL A 131 2.99 -8.07 14.84
N SER A 132 3.72 -9.02 14.29
CA SER A 132 3.52 -10.46 14.52
C SER A 132 4.76 -11.14 15.10
N VAL A 133 5.77 -11.41 14.29
CA VAL A 133 6.96 -12.19 14.68
C VAL A 133 7.72 -11.54 15.83
N GLU A 134 7.95 -10.23 15.77
CA GLU A 134 8.67 -9.52 16.82
C GLU A 134 7.91 -9.46 18.15
N ARG A 135 6.63 -9.78 18.13
CA ARG A 135 5.78 -9.91 19.32
C ARG A 135 5.53 -11.35 19.73
N GLY A 136 6.27 -12.29 19.16
CA GLY A 136 6.18 -13.71 19.49
C GLY A 136 4.98 -14.43 18.89
N HIS A 137 4.30 -13.82 17.89
CA HIS A 137 3.21 -14.47 17.18
C HIS A 137 3.71 -15.21 15.94
N ASN A 138 3.23 -16.40 15.69
CA ASN A 138 3.50 -17.13 14.46
C ASN A 138 2.54 -16.67 13.35
N PRO A 139 3.03 -16.10 12.23
CA PRO A 139 2.18 -15.63 11.13
C PRO A 139 1.26 -16.71 10.55
N SER A 140 1.65 -17.98 10.59
CA SER A 140 0.84 -19.09 10.08
C SER A 140 -0.47 -19.31 10.84
N ASP A 141 -0.61 -18.73 12.03
CA ASP A 141 -1.82 -18.81 12.83
C ASP A 141 -2.83 -17.69 12.47
N PHE A 142 -2.43 -16.76 11.59
CA PHE A 142 -3.22 -15.58 11.24
C PHE A 142 -3.67 -15.60 9.79
N ALA A 143 -4.84 -14.98 9.55
CA ALA A 143 -5.31 -14.60 8.24
C ALA A 143 -5.11 -13.09 8.04
N ALA A 144 -4.70 -12.67 6.84
CA ALA A 144 -4.74 -11.27 6.44
C ALA A 144 -6.16 -10.89 6.00
N MET A 145 -6.58 -9.66 6.25
CA MET A 145 -7.77 -9.07 5.64
C MET A 145 -7.35 -7.83 4.84
N PRO A 146 -7.01 -7.98 3.56
CA PRO A 146 -6.68 -6.85 2.72
C PRO A 146 -7.93 -6.05 2.37
N PHE A 147 -7.87 -4.74 2.57
CA PHE A 147 -8.95 -3.81 2.21
C PHE A 147 -8.39 -2.47 1.75
N GLY A 148 -9.26 -1.55 1.33
CA GLY A 148 -8.89 -0.32 0.64
C GLY A 148 -8.68 -0.52 -0.87
N GLY A 149 -8.36 0.55 -1.58
CA GLY A 149 -8.28 0.54 -3.04
C GLY A 149 -7.21 -0.39 -3.62
N GLY A 150 -6.04 -0.50 -2.98
CA GLY A 150 -4.89 -1.28 -3.48
C GLY A 150 -4.59 -2.55 -2.69
N GLY A 151 -5.18 -2.73 -1.49
CA GLY A 151 -4.77 -3.79 -0.56
C GLY A 151 -4.85 -5.21 -1.15
N GLY A 152 -5.89 -5.50 -1.92
CA GLY A 152 -6.09 -6.79 -2.56
C GLY A 152 -5.01 -7.18 -3.56
N LEU A 153 -4.37 -6.21 -4.23
CA LEU A 153 -3.34 -6.44 -5.24
C LEU A 153 -2.06 -7.06 -4.67
N HIS A 154 -1.82 -6.86 -3.39
CA HIS A 154 -0.62 -7.32 -2.68
C HIS A 154 -0.84 -8.61 -1.88
N ALA A 155 -2.11 -9.01 -1.66
CA ALA A 155 -2.48 -10.10 -0.76
C ALA A 155 -1.75 -11.41 -1.03
N GLY A 156 -1.70 -11.85 -2.30
CA GLY A 156 -1.06 -13.12 -2.67
C GLY A 156 0.44 -13.14 -2.38
N ALA A 157 1.15 -12.04 -2.66
CA ALA A 157 2.56 -11.93 -2.34
C ALA A 157 2.79 -11.91 -0.81
N LEU A 158 2.00 -11.15 -0.08
CA LEU A 158 2.13 -11.03 1.37
C LEU A 158 1.86 -12.34 2.11
N ILE A 159 0.86 -13.14 1.67
CA ILE A 159 0.63 -14.48 2.21
C ILE A 159 1.90 -15.32 2.07
N LYS A 160 2.48 -15.34 0.87
CA LYS A 160 3.68 -16.12 0.57
C LYS A 160 4.91 -15.62 1.34
N ASP A 161 5.16 -14.31 1.31
CA ASP A 161 6.38 -13.72 1.85
C ASP A 161 6.42 -13.71 3.38
N VAL A 162 5.26 -13.61 4.02
CA VAL A 162 5.14 -13.59 5.49
C VAL A 162 4.86 -14.98 6.06
N GLY A 163 4.30 -15.88 5.27
CA GLY A 163 3.87 -17.20 5.73
C GLY A 163 2.51 -17.18 6.44
N LEU A 164 1.61 -16.28 6.02
CA LEU A 164 0.26 -16.21 6.56
C LEU A 164 -0.57 -17.42 6.12
N LYS A 165 -1.55 -17.82 6.94
CA LYS A 165 -2.43 -18.95 6.66
C LYS A 165 -3.27 -18.73 5.39
N CYS A 166 -3.87 -17.56 5.24
CA CYS A 166 -4.73 -17.20 4.12
C CYS A 166 -4.98 -15.68 4.10
N ALA A 167 -5.73 -15.21 3.10
CA ALA A 167 -6.33 -13.88 3.13
C ALA A 167 -7.86 -14.00 3.00
N LEU A 168 -8.57 -13.18 3.77
CA LEU A 168 -10.00 -13.02 3.73
C LEU A 168 -10.32 -11.69 3.06
N VAL A 169 -10.82 -11.73 1.84
CA VAL A 169 -11.22 -10.51 1.13
C VAL A 169 -12.68 -10.21 1.46
N PRO A 170 -13.00 -9.08 2.12
CA PRO A 170 -14.36 -8.72 2.45
C PRO A 170 -15.18 -8.46 1.19
N ARG A 171 -16.51 -8.52 1.30
CA ARG A 171 -17.42 -8.32 0.18
C ARG A 171 -17.23 -6.97 -0.53
N TYR A 172 -16.90 -5.93 0.24
CA TYR A 172 -16.72 -4.57 -0.25
C TYR A 172 -15.33 -4.03 0.17
N PRO A 173 -14.23 -4.61 -0.36
CA PRO A 173 -12.90 -4.29 0.15
C PRO A 173 -12.53 -2.82 -0.02
N GLY A 174 -12.92 -2.18 -1.13
CA GLY A 174 -12.60 -0.78 -1.42
C GLY A 174 -13.24 0.24 -0.47
N VAL A 175 -14.35 -0.10 0.16
CA VAL A 175 -15.12 0.75 1.08
C VAL A 175 -15.30 0.14 2.47
N ASN A 176 -14.48 -0.84 2.82
CA ASN A 176 -14.62 -1.57 4.07
C ASN A 176 -14.51 -0.67 5.32
N SER A 177 -13.64 0.33 5.28
CA SER A 177 -13.51 1.31 6.37
C SER A 177 -14.78 2.15 6.52
N ALA A 178 -15.37 2.61 5.42
CA ALA A 178 -16.62 3.36 5.45
C ALA A 178 -17.78 2.49 6.00
N LEU A 179 -17.85 1.22 5.58
CA LEU A 179 -18.80 0.27 6.15
C LEU A 179 -18.59 0.13 7.66
N GLY A 180 -17.33 0.00 8.12
CA GLY A 180 -17.01 -0.05 9.54
C GLY A 180 -17.52 1.16 10.30
N CYS A 181 -17.35 2.37 9.76
CA CYS A 181 -17.84 3.60 10.38
C CYS A 181 -19.38 3.66 10.49
N THR A 182 -20.11 3.01 9.55
CA THR A 182 -21.58 3.03 9.58
C THR A 182 -22.19 2.01 10.55
N ILE A 183 -21.46 0.96 10.89
CA ILE A 183 -21.95 -0.14 11.75
C ILE A 183 -21.31 -0.15 13.14
N ALA A 184 -20.29 0.68 13.38
CA ALA A 184 -19.62 0.76 14.67
C ALA A 184 -20.52 1.52 15.67
N ASP A 185 -20.61 0.97 16.89
CA ASP A 185 -21.29 1.64 17.99
C ASP A 185 -20.47 2.83 18.50
N MET A 186 -21.16 3.86 18.97
CA MET A 186 -20.51 4.97 19.66
C MET A 186 -20.02 4.51 21.03
N ARG A 187 -18.73 4.71 21.27
CA ARG A 187 -18.11 4.36 22.54
C ARG A 187 -17.59 5.62 23.22
N TYR A 188 -17.90 5.76 24.50
CA TYR A 188 -17.37 6.81 25.38
C TYR A 188 -16.52 6.15 26.45
N ASP A 189 -15.23 6.49 26.51
CA ASP A 189 -14.34 6.05 27.58
C ASP A 189 -14.13 7.23 28.54
N PHE A 190 -14.41 7.04 29.83
CA PHE A 190 -14.15 8.00 30.91
C PHE A 190 -12.96 7.50 31.72
N VAL A 191 -11.97 8.36 31.95
CA VAL A 191 -10.76 8.07 32.73
C VAL A 191 -10.84 8.85 34.06
#